data_1222e447d94a3f305d2505ea54351b11
#
_entry.id   1222e447d94a3f305d2505ea54351b11
#
_cell.length_a   1.000
_cell.length_b   1.000
_cell.length_c   1.000
_cell.angle_alpha   90.00
_cell.angle_beta   90.00
_cell.angle_gamma   90.00
#
_symmetry.space_group_name_H-M   'P 1'
#
loop_
_entity.id
_entity.type
_entity.pdbx_description
1 polymer ?
#
loop_
_entity_poly.entity_id
_entity_poly.type
_entity_poly.pdbx_seq_one_letter_code
_entity_poly.pdbx_strand_id
1 'polypeptide(L)'
;MSKITKKVYPVMGMHCAACANNVEKIVKKQEGVEDASVNLAAAVLTVDFNSDVVSPEQLKDAVMKIGFDLIIDEDNSMEEQEEAEHSYYEQLQRKTVVAWIFALPVAFMGMFFMDFPGINWWMLVLSLPVLFYSGHAFYVNAWKQAKHFTSNMDTLVALSTSIAFLFSLFNTLYPRFWYEQGLEPHVYYEAATVIIAFVLVGKLMEEKAKGKTSMAIRKLMGLQPKTARILRDGKEEDILISELKKGDKVSVRPGERVPVDGLIVEGDTFIDESMISGEPIPVEKKLNDKVLAGTINQNGAFVMSAEKVGRETVLAQIIRMVQEAQGSKAPVQRIVDKVTAVFVPTVLAIAILTFIVWMIVGGVDDFSYAMLSAVSVLVIACPCALGLATPTALMVGIGKGAEAHILIKDAVALEQMRKVDTVVLDKTGTVTEG
;
A
#
# COMPACT_ATOMS: atom_id res chain seq x y z
N MET A 1 -20.02 16.38 24.69
CA MET A 1 -18.75 15.65 24.47
C MET A 1 -18.67 15.38 22.97
N SER A 2 -17.70 15.91 22.28
CA SER A 2 -17.47 15.66 20.86
C SER A 2 -17.27 14.17 20.64
N LYS A 3 -18.01 13.55 19.73
CA LYS A 3 -17.95 12.11 19.43
C LYS A 3 -16.76 11.85 18.51
N ILE A 4 -15.54 11.77 19.10
CA ILE A 4 -14.35 11.41 18.36
C ILE A 4 -14.45 9.96 17.97
N THR A 5 -14.37 9.70 16.69
CA THR A 5 -14.43 8.36 16.10
C THR A 5 -13.10 8.06 15.45
N LYS A 6 -12.50 6.91 15.80
CA LYS A 6 -11.29 6.40 15.14
C LYS A 6 -11.69 5.42 14.05
N LYS A 7 -11.26 5.68 12.81
CA LYS A 7 -11.51 4.79 11.66
C LYS A 7 -10.25 4.57 10.84
N VAL A 8 -10.24 3.43 10.14
CA VAL A 8 -9.17 3.03 9.23
C VAL A 8 -9.78 2.86 7.84
N TYR A 9 -9.22 3.58 6.86
CA TYR A 9 -9.68 3.55 5.48
C TYR A 9 -8.56 3.15 4.54
N PRO A 10 -8.79 2.22 3.59
CA PRO A 10 -7.84 1.94 2.52
C PRO A 10 -7.63 3.16 1.62
N VAL A 11 -6.37 3.42 1.24
CA VAL A 11 -6.00 4.52 0.36
C VAL A 11 -5.31 3.97 -0.88
N MET A 12 -5.86 4.26 -2.04
CA MET A 12 -5.35 3.79 -3.32
C MET A 12 -4.39 4.79 -3.96
N GLY A 13 -3.40 4.28 -4.68
CA GLY A 13 -2.48 5.09 -5.50
C GLY A 13 -1.24 5.63 -4.76
N MET A 14 -1.02 5.27 -3.50
CA MET A 14 0.19 5.67 -2.77
C MET A 14 1.37 4.74 -3.08
N HIS A 15 2.52 5.32 -3.47
CA HIS A 15 3.71 4.56 -3.85
C HIS A 15 4.99 5.02 -3.16
N CYS A 16 4.93 6.02 -2.29
CA CYS A 16 6.13 6.53 -1.60
C CYS A 16 5.77 7.22 -0.28
N ALA A 17 6.78 7.34 0.62
CA ALA A 17 6.61 8.02 1.90
C ALA A 17 6.13 9.48 1.76
N ALA A 18 6.57 10.19 0.72
CA ALA A 18 6.09 11.54 0.44
C ALA A 18 4.59 11.54 0.08
N CYS A 19 4.08 10.52 -0.63
CA CYS A 19 2.66 10.36 -0.92
C CYS A 19 1.85 10.21 0.38
N ALA A 20 2.29 9.32 1.27
CA ALA A 20 1.67 9.09 2.58
C ALA A 20 1.64 10.39 3.41
N ASN A 21 2.77 11.12 3.46
CA ASN A 21 2.84 12.41 4.16
C ASN A 21 1.91 13.48 3.57
N ASN A 22 1.71 13.49 2.25
CA ASN A 22 0.81 14.42 1.61
C ASN A 22 -0.66 14.12 1.94
N VAL A 23 -1.04 12.84 1.96
CA VAL A 23 -2.38 12.41 2.42
C VAL A 23 -2.59 12.80 3.89
N GLU A 24 -1.65 12.52 4.78
CA GLU A 24 -1.74 12.93 6.18
C GLU A 24 -1.95 14.44 6.34
N LYS A 25 -1.12 15.23 5.64
CA LYS A 25 -1.19 16.69 5.72
C LYS A 25 -2.53 17.25 5.24
N ILE A 26 -3.09 16.71 4.16
CA ILE A 26 -4.36 17.21 3.62
C ILE A 26 -5.53 16.83 4.52
N VAL A 27 -5.50 15.61 5.09
CA VAL A 27 -6.53 15.12 6.00
C VAL A 27 -6.47 15.87 7.33
N LYS A 28 -5.28 16.07 7.93
CA LYS A 28 -5.09 16.86 9.15
C LYS A 28 -5.53 18.33 9.04
N LYS A 29 -5.61 18.87 7.82
CA LYS A 29 -6.11 20.23 7.56
C LYS A 29 -7.63 20.33 7.53
N GLN A 30 -8.35 19.20 7.48
CA GLN A 30 -9.80 19.24 7.49
C GLN A 30 -10.30 19.61 8.89
N GLU A 31 -11.31 20.49 8.93
CA GLU A 31 -11.96 20.88 10.18
C GLU A 31 -12.65 19.65 10.79
N GLY A 32 -12.45 19.41 12.08
CA GLY A 32 -13.00 18.24 12.78
C GLY A 32 -12.08 17.02 12.82
N VAL A 33 -10.91 17.04 12.18
CA VAL A 33 -9.89 15.99 12.29
C VAL A 33 -8.92 16.33 13.41
N GLU A 34 -8.76 15.42 14.38
CA GLU A 34 -7.80 15.58 15.49
C GLU A 34 -6.42 15.01 15.14
N ASP A 35 -6.39 13.80 14.61
CA ASP A 35 -5.15 13.18 14.11
C ASP A 35 -5.41 12.33 12.87
N ALA A 36 -4.39 12.19 12.05
CA ALA A 36 -4.39 11.32 10.90
C ALA A 36 -3.00 10.71 10.71
N SER A 37 -2.95 9.44 10.40
CA SER A 37 -1.71 8.69 10.19
C SER A 37 -1.88 7.73 9.02
N VAL A 38 -0.95 7.74 8.08
CA VAL A 38 -0.96 6.84 6.91
C VAL A 38 0.12 5.79 7.04
N ASN A 39 -0.25 4.53 6.93
CA ASN A 39 0.70 3.44 6.73
C ASN A 39 0.82 3.12 5.24
N LEU A 40 1.99 3.42 4.66
CA LEU A 40 2.24 3.21 3.23
C LEU A 40 2.21 1.73 2.84
N ALA A 41 2.75 0.84 3.66
CA ALA A 41 2.85 -0.58 3.33
C ALA A 41 1.50 -1.30 3.41
N ALA A 42 0.66 -0.92 4.38
CA ALA A 42 -0.72 -1.41 4.48
C ALA A 42 -1.68 -0.66 3.54
N ALA A 43 -1.21 0.44 2.92
CA ALA A 43 -2.04 1.34 2.12
C ALA A 43 -3.30 1.83 2.85
N VAL A 44 -3.19 2.16 4.15
CA VAL A 44 -4.32 2.59 4.98
C VAL A 44 -4.09 3.94 5.64
N LEU A 45 -5.16 4.73 5.76
CA LEU A 45 -5.27 5.95 6.54
C LEU A 45 -6.01 5.63 7.84
N THR A 46 -5.37 5.86 8.97
CA THR A 46 -6.03 5.90 10.28
C THR A 46 -6.35 7.35 10.61
N VAL A 47 -7.59 7.66 10.91
CA VAL A 47 -8.03 9.02 11.20
C VAL A 47 -8.89 9.06 12.45
N ASP A 48 -8.57 10.01 13.35
CA ASP A 48 -9.33 10.35 14.55
C ASP A 48 -10.08 11.66 14.26
N PHE A 49 -11.40 11.61 14.13
CA PHE A 49 -12.20 12.77 13.70
C PHE A 49 -13.55 12.84 14.40
N ASN A 50 -14.10 14.05 14.45
CA ASN A 50 -15.46 14.29 14.93
C ASN A 50 -16.47 14.07 13.81
N SER A 51 -17.26 12.98 13.90
CA SER A 51 -18.26 12.59 12.89
C SER A 51 -19.43 13.59 12.75
N ASP A 52 -19.58 14.51 13.71
CA ASP A 52 -20.61 15.57 13.63
C ASP A 52 -20.11 16.78 12.80
N VAL A 53 -18.81 16.90 12.55
CA VAL A 53 -18.17 18.03 11.84
C VAL A 53 -17.70 17.64 10.44
N VAL A 54 -17.09 16.48 10.28
CA VAL A 54 -16.57 16.00 8.98
C VAL A 54 -17.07 14.60 8.68
N SER A 55 -17.55 14.41 7.45
CA SER A 55 -18.00 13.09 6.98
C SER A 55 -16.89 12.32 6.27
N PRO A 56 -16.96 10.97 6.18
CA PRO A 56 -16.04 10.17 5.41
C PRO A 56 -15.93 10.59 3.94
N GLU A 57 -17.04 11.03 3.31
CA GLU A 57 -17.07 11.52 1.93
C GLU A 57 -16.24 12.79 1.76
N GLN A 58 -16.27 13.70 2.72
CA GLN A 58 -15.44 14.91 2.70
C GLN A 58 -13.95 14.58 2.84
N LEU A 59 -13.59 13.56 3.63
CA LEU A 59 -12.22 13.05 3.71
C LEU A 59 -11.80 12.44 2.37
N LYS A 60 -12.68 11.66 1.73
CA LYS A 60 -12.46 11.11 0.40
C LYS A 60 -12.20 12.20 -0.63
N ASP A 61 -13.04 13.22 -0.68
CA ASP A 61 -12.89 14.36 -1.58
C ASP A 61 -11.55 15.10 -1.39
N ALA A 62 -11.14 15.28 -0.14
CA ALA A 62 -9.86 15.90 0.18
C ALA A 62 -8.66 15.08 -0.34
N VAL A 63 -8.72 13.76 -0.20
CA VAL A 63 -7.70 12.82 -0.67
C VAL A 63 -7.69 12.75 -2.21
N MET A 64 -8.87 12.74 -2.85
CA MET A 64 -9.00 12.74 -4.32
C MET A 64 -8.40 14.00 -4.96
N LYS A 65 -8.51 15.16 -4.34
CA LYS A 65 -7.93 16.43 -4.85
C LYS A 65 -6.42 16.35 -5.05
N ILE A 66 -5.72 15.56 -4.23
CA ILE A 66 -4.26 15.38 -4.35
C ILE A 66 -3.87 14.14 -5.17
N GLY A 67 -4.87 13.46 -5.78
CA GLY A 67 -4.62 12.39 -6.74
C GLY A 67 -4.60 10.98 -6.19
N PHE A 68 -5.10 10.78 -4.98
CA PHE A 68 -5.30 9.47 -4.35
C PHE A 68 -6.80 9.20 -4.19
N ASP A 69 -7.19 7.95 -3.93
CA ASP A 69 -8.58 7.59 -3.63
C ASP A 69 -8.68 6.97 -2.24
N LEU A 70 -9.84 7.14 -1.60
CA LEU A 70 -10.17 6.62 -0.27
C LEU A 70 -11.39 5.71 -0.36
N ILE A 71 -11.26 4.45 0.05
CA ILE A 71 -12.37 3.50 0.12
C ILE A 71 -13.07 3.70 1.45
N ILE A 72 -14.34 4.16 1.41
CA ILE A 72 -15.13 4.49 2.60
C ILE A 72 -16.23 3.46 2.91
N ASP A 73 -16.51 2.55 1.97
CA ASP A 73 -17.50 1.49 2.19
C ASP A 73 -16.93 0.43 3.13
N GLU A 74 -17.55 0.27 4.30
CA GLU A 74 -17.00 -0.57 5.37
C GLU A 74 -17.35 -2.06 5.19
N ASP A 75 -18.45 -2.39 4.52
CA ASP A 75 -18.95 -3.77 4.41
C ASP A 75 -18.25 -4.54 3.27
N ASN A 76 -17.87 -3.85 2.18
CA ASN A 76 -17.19 -4.45 1.02
C ASN A 76 -15.74 -3.92 0.83
N SER A 77 -15.25 -3.10 1.75
CA SER A 77 -13.99 -2.35 1.58
C SER A 77 -12.77 -3.22 1.26
N MET A 78 -12.76 -4.48 1.69
CA MET A 78 -11.64 -5.38 1.46
C MET A 78 -11.72 -6.11 0.12
N GLU A 79 -12.90 -6.56 -0.30
CA GLU A 79 -13.08 -7.15 -1.63
C GLU A 79 -12.81 -6.09 -2.71
N GLU A 80 -13.33 -4.88 -2.53
CA GLU A 80 -13.05 -3.75 -3.41
C GLU A 80 -11.56 -3.36 -3.42
N GLN A 81 -10.90 -3.39 -2.26
CA GLN A 81 -9.47 -3.14 -2.17
C GLN A 81 -8.67 -4.21 -2.90
N GLU A 82 -9.00 -5.49 -2.72
CA GLU A 82 -8.32 -6.60 -3.41
C GLU A 82 -8.49 -6.53 -4.93
N GLU A 83 -9.70 -6.26 -5.40
CA GLU A 83 -9.96 -6.09 -6.83
C GLU A 83 -9.20 -4.88 -7.40
N ALA A 84 -9.19 -3.76 -6.67
CA ALA A 84 -8.46 -2.58 -7.06
C ALA A 84 -6.94 -2.79 -7.06
N GLU A 85 -6.38 -3.47 -6.05
CA GLU A 85 -4.96 -3.84 -5.99
C GLU A 85 -4.58 -4.78 -7.13
N HIS A 86 -5.42 -5.80 -7.41
CA HIS A 86 -5.18 -6.73 -8.49
C HIS A 86 -5.24 -6.03 -9.86
N SER A 87 -6.26 -5.22 -10.11
CA SER A 87 -6.40 -4.47 -11.35
C SER A 87 -5.25 -3.48 -11.55
N TYR A 88 -4.82 -2.82 -10.48
CA TYR A 88 -3.66 -1.92 -10.50
C TYR A 88 -2.36 -2.68 -10.83
N TYR A 89 -2.14 -3.83 -10.19
CA TYR A 89 -0.98 -4.69 -10.47
C TYR A 89 -0.93 -5.14 -11.94
N GLU A 90 -2.06 -5.58 -12.49
CA GLU A 90 -2.14 -5.96 -13.91
C GLU A 90 -1.85 -4.78 -14.85
N GLN A 91 -2.42 -3.60 -14.56
CA GLN A 91 -2.13 -2.40 -15.33
C GLN A 91 -0.64 -2.01 -15.28
N LEU A 92 -0.05 -2.08 -14.09
CA LEU A 92 1.36 -1.80 -13.88
C LEU A 92 2.25 -2.80 -14.65
N GLN A 93 1.88 -4.09 -14.62
CA GLN A 93 2.58 -5.13 -15.38
C GLN A 93 2.51 -4.86 -16.89
N ARG A 94 1.33 -4.54 -17.44
CA ARG A 94 1.17 -4.20 -18.86
C ARG A 94 2.00 -2.99 -19.23
N LYS A 95 1.95 -1.91 -18.45
CA LYS A 95 2.76 -0.70 -18.69
C LYS A 95 4.26 -0.99 -18.64
N THR A 96 4.70 -1.83 -17.71
CA THR A 96 6.11 -2.24 -17.59
C THR A 96 6.57 -3.03 -18.82
N VAL A 97 5.76 -4.01 -19.26
CA VAL A 97 6.08 -4.81 -20.47
C VAL A 97 6.16 -3.91 -21.69
N VAL A 98 5.18 -3.02 -21.90
CA VAL A 98 5.20 -2.06 -23.02
C VAL A 98 6.43 -1.15 -22.94
N ALA A 99 6.76 -0.62 -21.74
CA ALA A 99 7.94 0.21 -21.58
C ALA A 99 9.22 -0.52 -22.03
N TRP A 100 9.41 -1.78 -21.65
CA TRP A 100 10.58 -2.56 -22.03
C TRP A 100 10.62 -2.94 -23.50
N ILE A 101 9.48 -3.26 -24.11
CA ILE A 101 9.40 -3.55 -25.57
C ILE A 101 9.92 -2.39 -26.40
N PHE A 102 9.64 -1.16 -26.00
CA PHE A 102 10.08 0.04 -26.72
C PHE A 102 11.40 0.62 -26.21
N ALA A 103 11.70 0.56 -24.90
CA ALA A 103 12.93 1.10 -24.36
C ALA A 103 14.18 0.32 -24.78
N LEU A 104 14.09 -1.04 -24.88
CA LEU A 104 15.22 -1.85 -25.32
C LEU A 104 15.70 -1.49 -26.74
N PRO A 105 14.83 -1.43 -27.78
CA PRO A 105 15.25 -0.98 -29.10
C PRO A 105 15.82 0.44 -29.08
N VAL A 106 15.21 1.38 -28.34
CA VAL A 106 15.72 2.77 -28.25
C VAL A 106 17.10 2.79 -27.61
N ALA A 107 17.32 2.06 -26.51
CA ALA A 107 18.62 1.95 -25.88
C ALA A 107 19.68 1.31 -26.81
N PHE A 108 19.30 0.25 -27.52
CA PHE A 108 20.17 -0.41 -28.49
C PHE A 108 20.57 0.54 -29.65
N MET A 109 19.60 1.29 -30.16
CA MET A 109 19.86 2.31 -31.20
C MET A 109 20.80 3.41 -30.69
N GLY A 110 20.58 3.92 -29.47
CA GLY A 110 21.41 4.95 -28.86
C GLY A 110 22.82 4.50 -28.55
N MET A 111 23.05 3.18 -28.30
CA MET A 111 24.41 2.66 -28.01
C MET A 111 25.20 2.30 -29.26
N PHE A 112 24.55 1.78 -30.30
CA PHE A 112 25.26 1.14 -31.42
C PHE A 112 25.07 1.81 -32.78
N PHE A 113 24.06 2.69 -32.93
CA PHE A 113 23.65 3.24 -34.23
C PHE A 113 23.52 4.78 -34.23
N MET A 114 24.20 5.50 -33.33
CA MET A 114 24.08 6.95 -33.23
C MET A 114 24.46 7.68 -34.54
N ASP A 115 25.42 7.14 -35.32
CA ASP A 115 25.90 7.74 -36.55
C ASP A 115 25.01 7.44 -37.77
N PHE A 116 23.93 6.65 -37.61
CA PHE A 116 23.05 6.29 -38.72
C PHE A 116 22.12 7.44 -39.10
N PRO A 117 22.07 7.88 -40.36
CA PRO A 117 21.22 8.98 -40.75
C PRO A 117 19.75 8.76 -40.45
N GLY A 118 19.13 9.68 -39.71
CA GLY A 118 17.71 9.63 -39.37
C GLY A 118 17.34 8.76 -38.18
N ILE A 119 18.33 8.17 -37.48
CA ILE A 119 18.08 7.33 -36.29
C ILE A 119 17.29 8.06 -35.20
N ASN A 120 17.55 9.36 -35.00
CA ASN A 120 16.89 10.21 -34.00
C ASN A 120 15.36 10.23 -34.18
N TRP A 121 14.85 10.17 -35.41
CA TRP A 121 13.42 10.11 -35.72
C TRP A 121 12.80 8.78 -35.28
N TRP A 122 13.53 7.66 -35.51
CA TRP A 122 13.08 6.35 -35.02
C TRP A 122 13.08 6.27 -33.49
N MET A 123 14.11 6.79 -32.85
CA MET A 123 14.19 6.87 -31.40
C MET A 123 13.09 7.75 -30.82
N LEU A 124 12.77 8.89 -31.47
CA LEU A 124 11.65 9.75 -31.10
C LEU A 124 10.33 8.96 -31.15
N VAL A 125 10.02 8.34 -32.28
CA VAL A 125 8.74 7.62 -32.47
C VAL A 125 8.60 6.48 -31.46
N LEU A 126 9.65 5.70 -31.24
CA LEU A 126 9.65 4.58 -30.28
C LEU A 126 9.61 5.05 -28.82
N SER A 127 10.07 6.25 -28.51
CA SER A 127 10.00 6.79 -27.15
C SER A 127 8.60 7.28 -26.76
N LEU A 128 7.75 7.68 -27.72
CA LEU A 128 6.41 8.19 -27.44
C LEU A 128 5.52 7.22 -26.64
N PRO A 129 5.40 5.92 -27.00
CA PRO A 129 4.62 4.97 -26.20
C PRO A 129 5.14 4.85 -24.77
N VAL A 130 6.45 4.92 -24.56
CA VAL A 130 7.04 4.81 -23.22
C VAL A 130 6.67 6.04 -22.38
N LEU A 131 6.81 7.24 -22.91
CA LEU A 131 6.50 8.46 -22.18
C LEU A 131 5.00 8.64 -21.95
N PHE A 132 4.18 8.55 -23.01
CA PHE A 132 2.78 8.96 -22.97
C PHE A 132 1.83 7.84 -22.51
N TYR A 133 2.17 6.57 -22.68
CA TYR A 133 1.36 5.46 -22.17
C TYR A 133 1.93 4.90 -20.87
N SER A 134 3.17 4.42 -20.88
CA SER A 134 3.76 3.77 -19.71
C SER A 134 4.07 4.77 -18.59
N GLY A 135 4.65 5.93 -18.95
CA GLY A 135 5.04 7.01 -18.04
C GLY A 135 3.94 8.00 -17.67
N HIS A 136 2.74 7.92 -18.28
CA HIS A 136 1.66 8.89 -18.10
C HIS A 136 1.36 9.22 -16.62
N ALA A 137 1.33 8.21 -15.77
CA ALA A 137 1.03 8.39 -14.35
C ALA A 137 2.04 9.30 -13.64
N PHE A 138 3.34 9.24 -14.01
CA PHE A 138 4.38 10.08 -13.41
C PHE A 138 4.11 11.56 -13.69
N TYR A 139 3.75 11.89 -14.93
CA TYR A 139 3.48 13.27 -15.34
C TYR A 139 2.21 13.82 -14.70
N VAL A 140 1.14 13.04 -14.68
CA VAL A 140 -0.12 13.43 -14.03
C VAL A 140 0.06 13.66 -12.54
N ASN A 141 0.75 12.74 -11.85
CA ASN A 141 1.02 12.86 -10.43
C ASN A 141 1.94 14.03 -10.12
N ALA A 142 3.01 14.23 -10.91
CA ALA A 142 3.90 15.38 -10.77
C ALA A 142 3.15 16.71 -10.90
N TRP A 143 2.26 16.82 -11.90
CA TRP A 143 1.44 18.01 -12.09
C TRP A 143 0.48 18.30 -10.94
N LYS A 144 -0.18 17.25 -10.42
CA LYS A 144 -1.06 17.37 -9.24
C LYS A 144 -0.26 17.80 -8.01
N GLN A 145 0.91 17.23 -7.77
CA GLN A 145 1.79 17.58 -6.64
C GLN A 145 2.31 19.01 -6.76
N ALA A 146 2.71 19.44 -7.96
CA ALA A 146 3.19 20.81 -8.20
C ALA A 146 2.14 21.87 -7.86
N LYS A 147 0.85 21.62 -8.14
CA LYS A 147 -0.25 22.53 -7.78
C LYS A 147 -0.39 22.74 -6.27
N HIS A 148 0.04 21.77 -5.46
CA HIS A 148 -0.01 21.85 -4.00
C HIS A 148 1.34 22.17 -3.34
N PHE A 149 2.34 22.59 -4.13
CA PHE A 149 3.71 22.87 -3.68
C PHE A 149 4.34 21.71 -2.91
N THR A 150 4.02 20.49 -3.34
CA THR A 150 4.60 19.27 -2.81
C THR A 150 5.37 18.55 -3.91
N SER A 151 6.30 17.69 -3.53
CA SER A 151 7.10 16.90 -4.45
C SER A 151 7.20 15.46 -3.94
N ASN A 152 7.33 14.53 -4.86
CA ASN A 152 7.50 13.12 -4.60
C ASN A 152 8.44 12.50 -5.64
N MET A 153 8.61 11.17 -5.59
CA MET A 153 9.39 10.43 -6.58
C MET A 153 8.90 10.65 -8.01
N ASP A 154 7.58 10.67 -8.22
CA ASP A 154 7.00 10.87 -9.56
C ASP A 154 7.38 12.24 -10.14
N THR A 155 7.53 13.27 -9.27
CA THR A 155 8.00 14.61 -9.67
C THR A 155 9.43 14.57 -10.20
N LEU A 156 10.33 13.85 -9.55
CA LEU A 156 11.73 13.72 -9.99
C LEU A 156 11.83 12.97 -11.31
N VAL A 157 11.10 11.86 -11.44
CA VAL A 157 11.06 11.07 -12.69
C VAL A 157 10.46 11.88 -13.82
N ALA A 158 9.32 12.55 -13.61
CA ALA A 158 8.68 13.38 -14.63
C ALA A 158 9.57 14.53 -15.08
N LEU A 159 10.24 15.21 -14.14
CA LEU A 159 11.14 16.33 -14.47
C LEU A 159 12.35 15.86 -15.28
N SER A 160 13.05 14.82 -14.80
CA SER A 160 14.24 14.31 -15.46
C SER A 160 13.96 13.78 -16.86
N THR A 161 12.89 12.97 -17.03
CA THR A 161 12.53 12.41 -18.33
C THR A 161 11.96 13.46 -19.29
N SER A 162 11.25 14.48 -18.79
CA SER A 162 10.81 15.61 -19.59
C SER A 162 11.98 16.42 -20.12
N ILE A 163 12.97 16.74 -19.27
CA ILE A 163 14.16 17.49 -19.68
C ILE A 163 14.92 16.69 -20.75
N ALA A 164 15.20 15.41 -20.52
CA ALA A 164 15.90 14.56 -21.48
C ALA A 164 15.15 14.46 -22.82
N PHE A 165 13.82 14.27 -22.79
CA PHE A 165 12.99 14.16 -23.98
C PHE A 165 12.90 15.49 -24.75
N LEU A 166 12.63 16.61 -24.09
CA LEU A 166 12.49 17.92 -24.72
C LEU A 166 13.80 18.38 -25.32
N PHE A 167 14.92 18.14 -24.65
CA PHE A 167 16.24 18.41 -25.19
C PHE A 167 16.52 17.59 -26.46
N SER A 168 16.25 16.29 -26.42
CA SER A 168 16.42 15.40 -27.56
C SER A 168 15.50 15.78 -28.74
N LEU A 169 14.27 16.19 -28.43
CA LEU A 169 13.32 16.67 -29.41
C LEU A 169 13.86 17.95 -30.10
N PHE A 170 14.36 18.90 -29.31
CA PHE A 170 14.96 20.12 -29.85
C PHE A 170 16.14 19.78 -30.78
N ASN A 171 17.04 18.89 -30.35
CA ASN A 171 18.20 18.49 -31.17
C ASN A 171 17.80 17.72 -32.43
N THR A 172 16.71 16.97 -32.40
CA THR A 172 16.18 16.26 -33.57
C THR A 172 15.54 17.23 -34.57
N LEU A 173 14.81 18.28 -34.11
CA LEU A 173 14.10 19.24 -34.94
C LEU A 173 15.01 20.34 -35.48
N TYR A 174 15.99 20.77 -34.69
CA TYR A 174 16.88 21.89 -35.01
C TYR A 174 18.37 21.54 -34.93
N PRO A 175 18.85 20.51 -35.66
CA PRO A 175 20.25 20.08 -35.59
C PRO A 175 21.23 21.13 -36.07
N ARG A 176 20.78 22.03 -37.00
CA ARG A 176 21.59 23.12 -37.54
C ARG A 176 22.09 24.10 -36.50
N PHE A 177 21.34 24.31 -35.43
CA PHE A 177 21.72 25.17 -34.31
C PHE A 177 23.07 24.75 -33.69
N TRP A 178 23.29 23.46 -33.57
CA TRP A 178 24.53 22.91 -33.00
C TRP A 178 25.67 22.87 -34.04
N TYR A 179 25.36 22.49 -35.27
CA TYR A 179 26.37 22.46 -36.33
C TYR A 179 26.96 23.82 -36.63
N GLU A 180 26.18 24.89 -36.53
CA GLU A 180 26.65 26.27 -36.71
C GLU A 180 27.61 26.72 -35.59
N GLN A 181 27.55 26.05 -34.43
CA GLN A 181 28.45 26.26 -33.28
C GLN A 181 29.62 25.26 -33.24
N GLY A 182 29.74 24.39 -34.25
CA GLY A 182 30.78 23.36 -34.29
C GLY A 182 30.54 22.18 -33.36
N LEU A 183 29.33 22.03 -32.82
CA LEU A 183 28.93 20.97 -31.90
C LEU A 183 28.03 19.94 -32.60
N GLU A 184 28.05 18.68 -32.10
CA GLU A 184 27.16 17.63 -32.56
C GLU A 184 25.89 17.57 -31.70
N PRO A 185 24.69 17.44 -32.32
CA PRO A 185 23.43 17.36 -31.61
C PRO A 185 23.22 15.96 -31.00
N HIS A 186 23.59 15.77 -29.75
CA HIS A 186 23.33 14.52 -29.04
C HIS A 186 21.88 14.43 -28.59
N VAL A 187 21.29 13.22 -28.67
CA VAL A 187 19.95 12.91 -28.18
C VAL A 187 20.03 11.95 -26.99
N TYR A 188 19.03 11.96 -26.10
CA TYR A 188 18.95 11.19 -24.86
C TYR A 188 17.57 10.54 -24.69
N TYR A 189 16.95 10.11 -25.80
CA TYR A 189 15.69 9.35 -25.78
C TYR A 189 15.84 8.03 -25.04
N GLU A 190 16.99 7.37 -25.19
CA GLU A 190 17.33 6.14 -24.46
C GLU A 190 17.34 6.36 -22.96
N ALA A 191 17.92 7.47 -22.48
CA ALA A 191 17.94 7.80 -21.06
C ALA A 191 16.50 7.98 -20.52
N ALA A 192 15.67 8.77 -21.21
CA ALA A 192 14.28 9.01 -20.80
C ALA A 192 13.46 7.72 -20.74
N THR A 193 13.57 6.84 -21.75
CA THR A 193 12.80 5.61 -21.85
C THR A 193 13.27 4.54 -20.85
N VAL A 194 14.59 4.39 -20.69
CA VAL A 194 15.19 3.43 -19.77
C VAL A 194 14.89 3.81 -18.31
N ILE A 195 14.93 5.10 -17.96
CA ILE A 195 14.56 5.57 -16.62
C ILE A 195 13.11 5.15 -16.30
N ILE A 196 12.15 5.43 -17.19
CA ILE A 196 10.74 5.06 -17.00
C ILE A 196 10.60 3.55 -16.86
N ALA A 197 11.26 2.76 -17.71
CA ALA A 197 11.19 1.30 -17.69
C ALA A 197 11.72 0.72 -16.35
N PHE A 198 12.89 1.19 -15.87
CA PHE A 198 13.43 0.74 -14.59
C PHE A 198 12.58 1.16 -13.39
N VAL A 199 12.07 2.39 -13.38
CA VAL A 199 11.18 2.85 -12.30
C VAL A 199 9.89 2.03 -12.25
N LEU A 200 9.32 1.67 -13.41
CA LEU A 200 8.14 0.79 -13.48
C LEU A 200 8.45 -0.62 -12.96
N VAL A 201 9.61 -1.20 -13.27
CA VAL A 201 10.05 -2.48 -12.67
C VAL A 201 10.16 -2.35 -11.16
N GLY A 202 10.79 -1.28 -10.67
CA GLY A 202 10.88 -1.01 -9.24
C GLY A 202 9.50 -0.97 -8.57
N LYS A 203 8.54 -0.23 -9.14
CA LYS A 203 7.14 -0.19 -8.67
C LYS A 203 6.45 -1.56 -8.72
N LEU A 204 6.67 -2.34 -9.78
CA LEU A 204 6.10 -3.68 -9.90
C LEU A 204 6.63 -4.63 -8.82
N MET A 205 7.94 -4.59 -8.53
CA MET A 205 8.55 -5.36 -7.45
C MET A 205 8.02 -4.94 -6.08
N GLU A 206 7.81 -3.65 -5.88
CA GLU A 206 7.22 -3.06 -4.67
C GLU A 206 5.81 -3.59 -4.42
N GLU A 207 4.92 -3.51 -5.43
CA GLU A 207 3.55 -4.00 -5.31
C GLU A 207 3.50 -5.52 -5.06
N LYS A 208 4.37 -6.28 -5.70
CA LYS A 208 4.49 -7.72 -5.44
C LYS A 208 4.94 -8.02 -3.99
N ALA A 209 5.80 -7.18 -3.43
CA ALA A 209 6.24 -7.32 -2.03
C ALA A 209 5.10 -6.98 -1.05
N LYS A 210 4.36 -5.88 -1.31
CA LYS A 210 3.19 -5.48 -0.50
C LYS A 210 2.12 -6.56 -0.47
N GLY A 211 1.75 -7.15 -1.61
CA GLY A 211 0.76 -8.22 -1.69
C GLY A 211 1.07 -9.44 -0.84
N LYS A 212 2.36 -9.78 -0.65
CA LYS A 212 2.77 -10.88 0.23
C LYS A 212 2.61 -10.57 1.73
N THR A 213 2.71 -9.30 2.12
CA THR A 213 2.64 -8.91 3.54
C THR A 213 1.20 -8.90 4.08
N SER A 214 0.20 -8.75 3.22
CA SER A 214 -1.23 -8.80 3.60
C SER A 214 -1.78 -10.23 3.78
N MET A 215 -1.01 -11.27 3.44
CA MET A 215 -1.50 -12.67 3.48
C MET A 215 -1.92 -13.15 4.88
N ALA A 216 -1.31 -12.66 5.96
CA ALA A 216 -1.67 -13.08 7.31
C ALA A 216 -3.10 -12.67 7.69
N ILE A 217 -3.49 -11.43 7.37
CA ILE A 217 -4.88 -10.96 7.59
C ILE A 217 -5.85 -11.74 6.70
N ARG A 218 -5.49 -11.95 5.42
CA ARG A 218 -6.32 -12.74 4.49
C ARG A 218 -6.58 -14.15 5.00
N LYS A 219 -5.58 -14.81 5.60
CA LYS A 219 -5.75 -16.13 6.22
C LYS A 219 -6.75 -16.06 7.38
N LEU A 220 -6.66 -15.06 8.27
CA LEU A 220 -7.60 -14.89 9.37
C LEU A 220 -9.02 -14.62 8.86
N MET A 221 -9.19 -13.79 7.83
CA MET A 221 -10.50 -13.55 7.23
C MET A 221 -11.09 -14.76 6.54
N GLY A 222 -10.26 -15.58 5.90
CA GLY A 222 -10.66 -16.85 5.30
C GLY A 222 -11.16 -17.91 6.30
N LEU A 223 -11.07 -17.63 7.61
CA LEU A 223 -11.65 -18.47 8.63
C LEU A 223 -13.17 -18.27 8.79
N GLN A 224 -13.71 -17.12 8.38
CA GLN A 224 -15.14 -16.87 8.42
C GLN A 224 -15.81 -17.40 7.15
N PRO A 225 -16.81 -18.30 7.25
CA PRO A 225 -17.57 -18.75 6.09
C PRO A 225 -18.41 -17.59 5.52
N LYS A 226 -18.77 -17.66 4.22
CA LYS A 226 -19.59 -16.62 3.58
C LYS A 226 -21.11 -16.81 3.88
N THR A 227 -21.53 -18.03 4.18
CA THR A 227 -22.91 -18.40 4.45
C THR A 227 -23.05 -19.11 5.80
N ALA A 228 -24.23 -19.03 6.38
CA ALA A 228 -24.62 -19.73 7.59
C ALA A 228 -25.95 -20.45 7.36
N ARG A 229 -26.09 -21.65 7.95
CA ARG A 229 -27.32 -22.42 7.88
C ARG A 229 -28.17 -22.14 9.12
N ILE A 230 -29.27 -21.45 8.92
CA ILE A 230 -30.22 -21.14 10.02
C ILE A 230 -31.39 -22.10 10.07
N LEU A 231 -31.93 -22.28 11.28
CA LEU A 231 -33.18 -23.00 11.52
C LEU A 231 -34.31 -21.99 11.73
N ARG A 232 -35.24 -21.89 10.77
CA ARG A 232 -36.49 -21.13 10.89
C ARG A 232 -37.67 -22.07 10.72
N ASP A 233 -38.59 -22.07 11.67
CA ASP A 233 -39.82 -22.89 11.63
C ASP A 233 -39.56 -24.39 11.34
N GLY A 234 -38.43 -24.92 11.86
CA GLY A 234 -38.01 -26.31 11.69
C GLY A 234 -37.44 -26.66 10.32
N LYS A 235 -37.17 -25.67 9.46
CA LYS A 235 -36.48 -25.83 8.16
C LYS A 235 -35.10 -25.20 8.18
N GLU A 236 -34.16 -25.88 7.56
CA GLU A 236 -32.82 -25.35 7.33
C GLU A 236 -32.82 -24.46 6.09
N GLU A 237 -32.24 -23.26 6.21
CA GLU A 237 -32.06 -22.30 5.13
C GLU A 237 -30.64 -21.75 5.18
N ASP A 238 -29.95 -21.72 4.02
CA ASP A 238 -28.62 -21.11 3.91
C ASP A 238 -28.79 -19.61 3.59
N ILE A 239 -28.27 -18.76 4.50
CA ILE A 239 -28.28 -17.30 4.33
C ILE A 239 -26.87 -16.73 4.31
N LEU A 240 -26.69 -15.51 3.84
CA LEU A 240 -25.43 -14.78 3.97
C LEU A 240 -25.18 -14.45 5.45
N ILE A 241 -23.93 -14.52 5.88
CA ILE A 241 -23.55 -14.15 7.26
C ILE A 241 -23.95 -12.71 7.60
N SER A 242 -23.94 -11.80 6.62
CA SER A 242 -24.38 -10.41 6.80
C SER A 242 -25.83 -10.24 7.17
N GLU A 243 -26.67 -11.24 6.86
CA GLU A 243 -28.11 -11.25 7.17
C GLU A 243 -28.45 -11.89 8.52
N LEU A 244 -27.45 -12.55 9.16
CA LEU A 244 -27.63 -13.27 10.40
C LEU A 244 -27.80 -12.31 11.59
N LYS A 245 -28.80 -12.56 12.42
CA LYS A 245 -29.17 -11.69 13.54
C LYS A 245 -28.91 -12.39 14.88
N LYS A 246 -28.71 -11.57 15.90
CA LYS A 246 -28.63 -12.06 17.27
C LYS A 246 -29.90 -12.80 17.67
N GLY A 247 -29.74 -14.04 18.20
CA GLY A 247 -30.82 -14.94 18.58
C GLY A 247 -31.23 -15.94 17.50
N ASP A 248 -30.71 -15.82 16.27
CA ASP A 248 -30.96 -16.83 15.23
C ASP A 248 -30.34 -18.17 15.65
N LYS A 249 -31.06 -19.26 15.35
CA LYS A 249 -30.55 -20.62 15.57
C LYS A 249 -29.77 -21.07 14.35
N VAL A 250 -28.50 -21.44 14.54
CA VAL A 250 -27.59 -21.83 13.47
C VAL A 250 -27.21 -23.30 13.65
N SER A 251 -27.40 -24.10 12.60
CA SER A 251 -26.97 -25.49 12.52
C SER A 251 -25.55 -25.59 11.97
N VAL A 252 -24.66 -26.30 12.70
CA VAL A 252 -23.25 -26.50 12.29
C VAL A 252 -22.97 -27.99 12.23
N ARG A 253 -22.57 -28.48 11.04
CA ARG A 253 -22.29 -29.89 10.79
C ARG A 253 -20.80 -30.21 10.99
N PRO A 254 -20.43 -31.49 11.17
CA PRO A 254 -19.03 -31.90 11.23
C PRO A 254 -18.22 -31.40 10.02
N GLY A 255 -17.03 -30.84 10.25
CA GLY A 255 -16.16 -30.25 9.24
C GLY A 255 -16.51 -28.81 8.85
N GLU A 256 -17.68 -28.29 9.27
CA GLU A 256 -18.06 -26.90 9.01
C GLU A 256 -17.42 -25.95 10.01
N ARG A 257 -17.22 -24.70 9.58
CA ARG A 257 -16.76 -23.61 10.45
C ARG A 257 -17.93 -22.97 11.16
N VAL A 258 -17.73 -22.61 12.42
CA VAL A 258 -18.69 -21.84 13.21
C VAL A 258 -18.79 -20.43 12.63
N PRO A 259 -19.98 -19.95 12.20
CA PRO A 259 -20.10 -18.69 11.46
C PRO A 259 -20.03 -17.45 12.34
N VAL A 260 -20.51 -17.53 13.60
CA VAL A 260 -20.60 -16.40 14.55
C VAL A 260 -20.39 -16.90 15.97
N ASP A 261 -20.18 -16.00 16.95
CA ASP A 261 -20.08 -16.39 18.35
C ASP A 261 -21.47 -16.67 18.93
N GLY A 262 -21.60 -17.73 19.74
CA GLY A 262 -22.84 -18.08 20.37
C GLY A 262 -22.76 -19.17 21.42
N LEU A 263 -23.92 -19.66 21.83
CA LEU A 263 -24.06 -20.76 22.81
C LEU A 263 -24.70 -21.98 22.16
N ILE A 264 -24.21 -23.16 22.51
CA ILE A 264 -24.85 -24.42 22.09
C ILE A 264 -26.21 -24.56 22.77
N VAL A 265 -27.26 -24.75 21.95
CA VAL A 265 -28.63 -24.94 22.43
C VAL A 265 -29.14 -26.36 22.21
N GLU A 266 -28.45 -27.14 21.35
CA GLU A 266 -28.78 -28.53 21.07
C GLU A 266 -27.55 -29.30 20.57
N GLY A 267 -27.32 -30.53 21.05
CA GLY A 267 -26.21 -31.35 20.64
C GLY A 267 -24.97 -31.17 21.53
N ASP A 268 -23.95 -31.99 21.24
CA ASP A 268 -22.61 -31.97 21.83
C ASP A 268 -21.59 -32.21 20.71
N THR A 269 -20.39 -31.65 20.87
CA THR A 269 -19.38 -31.70 19.83
C THR A 269 -17.98 -31.51 20.38
N PHE A 270 -16.97 -31.80 19.54
CA PHE A 270 -15.57 -31.39 19.74
C PHE A 270 -15.24 -30.27 18.73
N ILE A 271 -14.76 -29.13 19.23
CA ILE A 271 -14.42 -27.98 18.41
C ILE A 271 -12.91 -27.74 18.43
N ASP A 272 -12.32 -27.63 17.25
CA ASP A 272 -10.95 -27.16 17.06
C ASP A 272 -10.92 -25.65 17.16
N GLU A 273 -10.44 -25.14 18.30
CA GLU A 273 -10.26 -23.73 18.60
C GLU A 273 -8.80 -23.27 18.36
N SER A 274 -7.94 -24.12 17.80
CA SER A 274 -6.50 -23.87 17.65
C SER A 274 -6.19 -22.55 16.92
N MET A 275 -7.04 -22.15 15.98
CA MET A 275 -6.88 -20.90 15.22
C MET A 275 -7.10 -19.64 16.07
N ILE A 276 -7.72 -19.74 17.23
CA ILE A 276 -8.01 -18.63 18.15
C ILE A 276 -7.19 -18.76 19.43
N SER A 277 -7.23 -19.94 20.06
CA SER A 277 -6.55 -20.20 21.34
C SER A 277 -5.08 -20.61 21.19
N GLY A 278 -4.69 -21.18 20.04
CA GLY A 278 -3.37 -21.80 19.83
C GLY A 278 -3.27 -23.23 20.35
N GLU A 279 -4.28 -23.74 21.03
CA GLU A 279 -4.30 -25.08 21.61
C GLU A 279 -4.64 -26.13 20.54
N PRO A 280 -3.76 -27.13 20.27
CA PRO A 280 -3.97 -28.07 19.15
C PRO A 280 -5.00 -29.15 19.45
N ILE A 281 -5.45 -29.29 20.72
CA ILE A 281 -6.38 -30.33 21.14
C ILE A 281 -7.81 -29.80 21.01
N PRO A 282 -8.72 -30.49 20.29
CA PRO A 282 -10.12 -30.10 20.21
C PRO A 282 -10.79 -30.13 21.58
N VAL A 283 -11.58 -29.11 21.88
CA VAL A 283 -12.27 -28.92 23.15
C VAL A 283 -13.67 -29.52 23.08
N GLU A 284 -14.06 -30.34 24.04
CA GLU A 284 -15.42 -30.82 24.18
C GLU A 284 -16.35 -29.66 24.54
N LYS A 285 -17.45 -29.51 23.80
CA LYS A 285 -18.47 -28.48 24.01
C LYS A 285 -19.84 -29.12 24.17
N LYS A 286 -20.54 -28.70 25.23
CA LYS A 286 -21.86 -29.20 25.64
C LYS A 286 -22.89 -28.10 25.63
N LEU A 287 -24.12 -28.41 25.97
CA LEU A 287 -25.23 -27.47 26.10
C LEU A 287 -24.84 -26.25 26.95
N ASN A 288 -25.10 -25.06 26.48
CA ASN A 288 -24.74 -23.76 27.06
C ASN A 288 -23.25 -23.40 27.02
N ASP A 289 -22.39 -24.19 26.39
CA ASP A 289 -21.01 -23.80 26.18
C ASP A 289 -20.88 -22.78 25.05
N LYS A 290 -19.88 -21.91 25.20
CA LYS A 290 -19.58 -20.88 24.18
C LYS A 290 -18.81 -21.51 23.05
N VAL A 291 -19.21 -21.10 21.82
CA VAL A 291 -18.52 -21.38 20.57
C VAL A 291 -18.15 -20.09 19.88
N LEU A 292 -17.00 -20.06 19.20
CA LEU A 292 -16.42 -18.86 18.61
C LEU A 292 -16.40 -18.94 17.08
N ALA A 293 -16.64 -17.82 16.43
CA ALA A 293 -16.58 -17.70 14.98
C ALA A 293 -15.22 -18.12 14.42
N GLY A 294 -15.21 -18.88 13.31
CA GLY A 294 -13.98 -19.31 12.64
C GLY A 294 -13.40 -20.63 13.14
N THR A 295 -13.84 -21.15 14.30
CA THR A 295 -13.47 -22.48 14.82
C THR A 295 -14.09 -23.59 13.98
N ILE A 296 -13.53 -24.80 14.02
CA ILE A 296 -13.96 -25.91 13.17
C ILE A 296 -14.65 -26.99 14.04
N ASN A 297 -15.88 -27.32 13.67
CA ASN A 297 -16.58 -28.45 14.24
C ASN A 297 -15.97 -29.77 13.78
N GLN A 298 -15.46 -30.59 14.71
CA GLN A 298 -14.80 -31.86 14.38
C GLN A 298 -15.79 -33.02 14.31
N ASN A 299 -16.61 -33.22 15.37
CA ASN A 299 -17.51 -34.36 15.50
C ASN A 299 -18.87 -33.93 15.98
N GLY A 300 -19.93 -34.64 15.54
CA GLY A 300 -21.29 -34.31 15.92
C GLY A 300 -21.85 -33.09 15.18
N ALA A 301 -23.17 -33.01 15.05
CA ALA A 301 -23.85 -31.82 14.59
C ALA A 301 -24.47 -31.14 15.83
N PHE A 302 -24.40 -29.81 15.85
CA PHE A 302 -24.99 -29.03 16.94
C PHE A 302 -25.77 -27.84 16.42
N VAL A 303 -26.68 -27.36 17.24
CA VAL A 303 -27.40 -26.10 16.99
C VAL A 303 -26.94 -25.10 18.04
N MET A 304 -26.60 -23.89 17.58
CA MET A 304 -26.23 -22.78 18.45
C MET A 304 -27.18 -21.61 18.30
N SER A 305 -27.31 -20.79 19.34
CA SER A 305 -27.94 -19.49 19.29
C SER A 305 -26.89 -18.40 19.09
N ALA A 306 -27.03 -17.58 18.06
CA ALA A 306 -26.11 -16.49 17.78
C ALA A 306 -26.18 -15.42 18.89
N GLU A 307 -25.07 -15.13 19.57
CA GLU A 307 -24.99 -14.08 20.60
C GLU A 307 -24.31 -12.82 20.08
N LYS A 308 -23.23 -12.98 19.30
CA LYS A 308 -22.50 -11.87 18.70
C LYS A 308 -22.38 -12.11 17.20
N VAL A 309 -22.75 -11.12 16.42
CA VAL A 309 -22.75 -11.19 14.95
C VAL A 309 -21.90 -10.07 14.34
N GLY A 310 -21.43 -10.26 13.12
CA GLY A 310 -20.67 -9.27 12.38
C GLY A 310 -19.42 -8.79 13.14
N ARG A 311 -19.32 -7.50 13.41
CA ARG A 311 -18.14 -6.85 14.04
C ARG A 311 -17.97 -7.17 15.53
N GLU A 312 -18.97 -7.74 16.19
CA GLU A 312 -18.92 -8.05 17.61
C GLU A 312 -18.26 -9.41 17.89
N THR A 313 -18.07 -10.26 16.88
CA THR A 313 -17.40 -11.57 17.03
C THR A 313 -15.95 -11.42 17.47
N VAL A 314 -15.45 -12.41 18.23
CA VAL A 314 -14.05 -12.44 18.68
C VAL A 314 -13.11 -12.42 17.48
N LEU A 315 -13.40 -13.19 16.42
CA LEU A 315 -12.59 -13.22 15.20
C LEU A 315 -12.54 -11.83 14.52
N ALA A 316 -13.67 -11.13 14.41
CA ALA A 316 -13.71 -9.79 13.84
C ALA A 316 -12.91 -8.78 14.67
N GLN A 317 -12.92 -8.90 16.00
CA GLN A 317 -12.10 -8.08 16.90
C GLN A 317 -10.60 -8.36 16.74
N ILE A 318 -10.20 -9.63 16.56
CA ILE A 318 -8.81 -10.01 16.28
C ILE A 318 -8.35 -9.40 14.95
N ILE A 319 -9.13 -9.57 13.89
CA ILE A 319 -8.84 -9.00 12.57
C ILE A 319 -8.66 -7.47 12.68
N ARG A 320 -9.58 -6.81 13.39
CA ARG A 320 -9.52 -5.36 13.59
C ARG A 320 -8.27 -4.94 14.37
N MET A 321 -7.88 -5.65 15.43
CA MET A 321 -6.65 -5.36 16.18
C MET A 321 -5.40 -5.49 15.30
N VAL A 322 -5.33 -6.52 14.45
CA VAL A 322 -4.20 -6.70 13.52
C VAL A 322 -4.18 -5.58 12.47
N GLN A 323 -5.33 -5.14 11.96
CA GLN A 323 -5.43 -4.01 11.03
C GLN A 323 -4.98 -2.69 11.68
N GLU A 324 -5.46 -2.41 12.91
CA GLU A 324 -5.06 -1.22 13.67
C GLU A 324 -3.55 -1.22 13.97
N ALA A 325 -2.99 -2.38 14.33
CA ALA A 325 -1.56 -2.54 14.54
C ALA A 325 -0.76 -2.27 13.26
N GLN A 326 -1.21 -2.83 12.13
CA GLN A 326 -0.58 -2.58 10.82
C GLN A 326 -0.74 -1.13 10.36
N GLY A 327 -1.85 -0.47 10.70
CA GLY A 327 -2.09 0.94 10.42
C GLY A 327 -1.24 1.90 11.26
N SER A 328 -0.65 1.42 12.36
CA SER A 328 0.13 2.27 13.25
C SER A 328 1.53 2.56 12.71
N LYS A 329 2.08 3.75 13.01
CA LYS A 329 3.44 4.16 12.62
C LYS A 329 4.44 3.96 13.75
N ALA A 330 5.51 3.24 13.47
CA ALA A 330 6.64 3.14 14.37
C ALA A 330 7.40 4.48 14.48
N PRO A 331 8.06 4.76 15.63
CA PRO A 331 8.90 5.95 15.79
C PRO A 331 9.96 6.11 14.72
N VAL A 332 10.63 5.02 14.31
CA VAL A 332 11.63 5.04 13.24
C VAL A 332 11.05 5.47 11.90
N GLN A 333 9.82 5.11 11.59
CA GLN A 333 9.13 5.53 10.36
C GLN A 333 8.91 7.05 10.33
N ARG A 334 8.56 7.66 11.46
CA ARG A 334 8.41 9.12 11.57
C ARG A 334 9.73 9.86 11.29
N ILE A 335 10.88 9.26 11.64
CA ILE A 335 12.20 9.80 11.32
C ILE A 335 12.44 9.74 9.81
N VAL A 336 12.17 8.59 9.18
CA VAL A 336 12.29 8.41 7.73
C VAL A 336 11.43 9.41 6.97
N ASP A 337 10.20 9.63 7.42
CA ASP A 337 9.27 10.60 6.80
C ASP A 337 9.83 12.04 6.85
N LYS A 338 10.41 12.46 8.00
CA LYS A 338 11.06 13.76 8.14
C LYS A 338 12.29 13.91 7.23
N VAL A 339 13.12 12.86 7.17
CA VAL A 339 14.30 12.86 6.29
C VAL A 339 13.86 12.99 4.84
N THR A 340 12.88 12.23 4.39
CA THR A 340 12.37 12.26 3.01
C THR A 340 11.79 13.63 2.63
N ALA A 341 11.10 14.31 3.57
CA ALA A 341 10.52 15.63 3.33
C ALA A 341 11.57 16.72 3.06
N VAL A 342 12.76 16.58 3.63
CA VAL A 342 13.90 17.49 3.39
C VAL A 342 14.74 17.06 2.20
N PHE A 343 14.85 15.76 1.99
CA PHE A 343 15.73 15.15 1.01
C PHE A 343 15.38 15.56 -0.43
N VAL A 344 14.10 15.47 -0.83
CA VAL A 344 13.68 15.77 -2.21
C VAL A 344 13.95 17.23 -2.61
N PRO A 345 13.60 18.26 -1.81
CA PRO A 345 14.00 19.64 -2.10
C PRO A 345 15.52 19.84 -2.15
N THR A 346 16.27 19.16 -1.27
CA THR A 346 17.74 19.24 -1.25
C THR A 346 18.35 18.68 -2.53
N VAL A 347 17.88 17.52 -2.99
CA VAL A 347 18.32 16.92 -4.25
C VAL A 347 18.04 17.83 -5.45
N LEU A 348 16.86 18.46 -5.48
CA LEU A 348 16.51 19.41 -6.54
C LEU A 348 17.47 20.61 -6.53
N ALA A 349 17.81 21.14 -5.37
CA ALA A 349 18.78 22.23 -5.24
C ALA A 349 20.18 21.79 -5.69
N ILE A 350 20.63 20.58 -5.32
CA ILE A 350 21.91 20.02 -5.77
C ILE A 350 21.92 19.83 -7.29
N ALA A 351 20.85 19.32 -7.90
CA ALA A 351 20.77 19.15 -9.34
C ALA A 351 20.89 20.51 -10.09
N ILE A 352 20.20 21.54 -9.60
CA ILE A 352 20.33 22.90 -10.14
C ILE A 352 21.75 23.43 -9.97
N LEU A 353 22.34 23.25 -8.79
CA LEU A 353 23.71 23.66 -8.52
C LEU A 353 24.71 22.92 -9.45
N THR A 354 24.54 21.62 -9.62
CA THR A 354 25.35 20.81 -10.56
C THR A 354 25.29 21.38 -11.97
N PHE A 355 24.08 21.68 -12.45
CA PHE A 355 23.89 22.30 -13.76
C PHE A 355 24.66 23.64 -13.86
N ILE A 356 24.47 24.53 -12.88
CA ILE A 356 25.12 25.86 -12.87
C ILE A 356 26.64 25.72 -12.83
N VAL A 357 27.20 24.83 -11.99
CA VAL A 357 28.66 24.63 -11.89
C VAL A 357 29.24 24.17 -13.22
N TRP A 358 28.59 23.20 -13.89
CA TRP A 358 29.04 22.75 -15.21
C TRP A 358 28.98 23.86 -16.26
N MET A 359 27.91 24.67 -16.26
CA MET A 359 27.80 25.83 -17.17
C MET A 359 28.84 26.90 -16.93
N ILE A 360 29.30 27.10 -15.70
CA ILE A 360 30.34 28.08 -15.36
C ILE A 360 31.73 27.54 -15.75
N VAL A 361 32.01 26.25 -15.49
CA VAL A 361 33.33 25.65 -15.70
C VAL A 361 33.55 25.31 -17.19
N GLY A 362 32.55 24.68 -17.83
CA GLY A 362 32.67 24.17 -19.19
C GLY A 362 32.06 25.11 -20.29
N GLY A 363 31.33 26.14 -19.88
CA GLY A 363 30.69 27.06 -20.83
C GLY A 363 29.53 26.43 -21.59
N VAL A 364 29.18 27.03 -22.71
CA VAL A 364 28.05 26.58 -23.56
C VAL A 364 28.37 25.26 -24.26
N ASP A 365 29.63 24.96 -24.51
CA ASP A 365 30.08 23.71 -25.14
C ASP A 365 29.79 22.48 -24.30
N ASP A 366 29.79 22.62 -22.97
CA ASP A 366 29.48 21.56 -22.02
C ASP A 366 28.01 21.50 -21.58
N PHE A 367 27.12 22.19 -22.26
CA PHE A 367 25.69 22.21 -21.91
C PHE A 367 25.08 20.81 -21.83
N SER A 368 25.44 19.91 -22.74
CA SER A 368 24.98 18.52 -22.72
C SER A 368 25.43 17.78 -21.46
N TYR A 369 26.69 17.98 -21.04
CA TYR A 369 27.23 17.40 -19.81
C TYR A 369 26.57 18.00 -18.55
N ALA A 370 26.36 19.30 -18.54
CA ALA A 370 25.66 20.00 -17.46
C ALA A 370 24.26 19.45 -17.26
N MET A 371 23.52 19.29 -18.35
CA MET A 371 22.16 18.75 -18.34
C MET A 371 22.13 17.29 -17.90
N LEU A 372 22.98 16.44 -18.50
CA LEU A 372 23.02 15.02 -18.17
C LEU A 372 23.43 14.77 -16.72
N SER A 373 24.38 15.53 -16.19
CA SER A 373 24.80 15.46 -14.79
C SER A 373 23.67 15.85 -13.85
N ALA A 374 22.93 16.91 -14.13
CA ALA A 374 21.79 17.33 -13.34
C ALA A 374 20.66 16.29 -13.36
N VAL A 375 20.32 15.75 -14.54
CA VAL A 375 19.34 14.66 -14.68
C VAL A 375 19.77 13.42 -13.91
N SER A 376 21.06 13.05 -13.97
CA SER A 376 21.61 11.91 -13.24
C SER A 376 21.45 12.07 -11.73
N VAL A 377 21.72 13.27 -11.20
CA VAL A 377 21.49 13.58 -9.77
C VAL A 377 20.02 13.37 -9.40
N LEU A 378 19.07 13.84 -10.21
CA LEU A 378 17.64 13.71 -9.94
C LEU A 378 17.19 12.24 -9.93
N VAL A 379 17.70 11.42 -10.83
CA VAL A 379 17.30 10.02 -10.99
C VAL A 379 17.91 9.13 -9.91
N ILE A 380 19.22 9.25 -9.67
CA ILE A 380 19.94 8.40 -8.71
C ILE A 380 19.51 8.65 -7.27
N ALA A 381 19.15 9.88 -6.95
CA ALA A 381 18.81 10.29 -5.59
C ALA A 381 17.42 9.84 -5.12
N CYS A 382 16.74 8.94 -5.82
CA CYS A 382 15.44 8.43 -5.35
C CYS A 382 15.61 7.51 -4.11
N PRO A 383 15.11 7.87 -2.91
CA PRO A 383 15.18 7.03 -1.72
C PRO A 383 14.02 6.00 -1.69
N CYS A 384 13.75 5.31 -2.80
CA CYS A 384 12.56 4.48 -2.98
C CYS A 384 12.46 3.36 -1.94
N ALA A 385 13.57 2.67 -1.66
CA ALA A 385 13.61 1.58 -0.68
C ALA A 385 13.48 2.06 0.78
N LEU A 386 13.92 3.29 1.09
CA LEU A 386 13.91 3.82 2.46
C LEU A 386 12.50 3.93 3.03
N GLY A 387 11.54 4.37 2.21
CA GLY A 387 10.15 4.53 2.63
C GLY A 387 9.40 3.21 2.89
N LEU A 388 9.88 2.10 2.31
CA LEU A 388 9.21 0.80 2.37
C LEU A 388 9.84 -0.19 3.35
N ALA A 389 11.14 -0.10 3.58
CA ALA A 389 11.90 -1.11 4.34
C ALA A 389 11.30 -1.35 5.74
N THR A 390 11.11 -0.29 6.51
CA THR A 390 10.58 -0.38 7.88
C THR A 390 9.10 -0.80 7.93
N PRO A 391 8.17 -0.17 7.18
CA PRO A 391 6.78 -0.59 7.19
C PRO A 391 6.60 -2.06 6.76
N THR A 392 7.30 -2.50 5.72
CA THR A 392 7.23 -3.89 5.26
C THR A 392 7.74 -4.87 6.31
N ALA A 393 8.85 -4.57 6.97
CA ALA A 393 9.39 -5.41 8.05
C ALA A 393 8.42 -5.52 9.24
N LEU A 394 7.80 -4.39 9.62
CA LEU A 394 6.79 -4.36 10.70
C LEU A 394 5.54 -5.15 10.35
N MET A 395 5.02 -5.00 9.12
CA MET A 395 3.85 -5.76 8.67
C MET A 395 4.11 -7.26 8.68
N VAL A 396 5.28 -7.71 8.20
CA VAL A 396 5.67 -9.12 8.26
C VAL A 396 5.78 -9.58 9.72
N GLY A 397 6.38 -8.77 10.59
CA GLY A 397 6.50 -9.07 12.02
C GLY A 397 5.14 -9.21 12.72
N ILE A 398 4.23 -8.24 12.49
CA ILE A 398 2.85 -8.28 13.02
C ILE A 398 2.09 -9.48 12.47
N GLY A 399 2.21 -9.76 11.17
CA GLY A 399 1.57 -10.89 10.52
C GLY A 399 2.06 -12.23 11.07
N LYS A 400 3.38 -12.39 11.28
CA LYS A 400 3.96 -13.59 11.91
C LYS A 400 3.54 -13.75 13.36
N GLY A 401 3.43 -12.65 14.11
CA GLY A 401 2.86 -12.66 15.46
C GLY A 401 1.44 -13.19 15.44
N ALA A 402 0.58 -12.68 14.56
CA ALA A 402 -0.81 -13.12 14.44
C ALA A 402 -0.94 -14.61 14.02
N GLU A 403 -0.08 -15.10 13.11
CA GLU A 403 0.00 -16.52 12.74
C GLU A 403 0.40 -17.43 13.94
N ALA A 404 1.18 -16.88 14.87
CA ALA A 404 1.60 -17.55 16.11
C ALA A 404 0.67 -17.26 17.30
N HIS A 405 -0.54 -16.73 17.06
CA HIS A 405 -1.54 -16.34 18.06
C HIS A 405 -1.06 -15.24 19.03
N ILE A 406 -0.03 -14.48 18.65
CA ILE A 406 0.48 -13.34 19.41
C ILE A 406 -0.08 -12.06 18.79
N LEU A 407 -1.02 -11.41 19.48
CA LEU A 407 -1.63 -10.17 19.03
C LEU A 407 -0.76 -8.96 19.43
N ILE A 408 -0.16 -8.33 18.44
CA ILE A 408 0.68 -7.14 18.63
C ILE A 408 -0.22 -5.92 18.58
N LYS A 409 -0.20 -5.10 19.64
CA LYS A 409 -1.08 -3.94 19.80
C LYS A 409 -0.81 -2.85 18.76
N ASP A 410 0.49 -2.55 18.51
CA ASP A 410 0.92 -1.50 17.60
C ASP A 410 2.38 -1.68 17.19
N ALA A 411 2.81 -0.95 16.17
CA ALA A 411 4.19 -0.96 15.69
C ALA A 411 5.20 -0.41 16.70
N VAL A 412 4.76 0.45 17.63
CA VAL A 412 5.62 1.01 18.69
C VAL A 412 6.01 -0.08 19.67
N ALA A 413 5.05 -0.92 20.08
CA ALA A 413 5.30 -2.06 20.96
C ALA A 413 6.32 -3.02 20.33
N LEU A 414 6.16 -3.35 19.03
CA LEU A 414 7.09 -4.22 18.32
C LEU A 414 8.51 -3.62 18.22
N GLU A 415 8.63 -2.31 17.94
CA GLU A 415 9.94 -1.64 17.91
C GLU A 415 10.60 -1.60 19.29
N GLN A 416 9.83 -1.35 20.35
CA GLN A 416 10.35 -1.27 21.71
C GLN A 416 10.78 -2.63 22.25
N MET A 417 10.18 -3.72 21.78
CA MET A 417 10.46 -5.08 22.22
C MET A 417 11.95 -5.45 22.10
N ARG A 418 12.65 -4.89 21.12
CA ARG A 418 14.12 -5.06 20.97
C ARG A 418 14.94 -4.50 22.14
N LYS A 419 14.37 -3.61 22.96
CA LYS A 419 15.05 -2.99 24.11
C LYS A 419 14.71 -3.67 25.42
N VAL A 420 13.83 -4.67 25.41
CA VAL A 420 13.41 -5.42 26.59
C VAL A 420 14.55 -6.36 26.99
N ASP A 421 15.03 -6.21 28.20
CA ASP A 421 16.06 -7.04 28.83
C ASP A 421 15.50 -7.85 30.01
N THR A 422 14.34 -7.48 30.51
CA THR A 422 13.70 -8.11 31.66
C THR A 422 12.23 -8.34 31.38
N VAL A 423 11.75 -9.57 31.61
CA VAL A 423 10.34 -9.94 31.47
C VAL A 423 9.80 -10.32 32.86
N VAL A 424 8.74 -9.66 33.29
CA VAL A 424 8.03 -9.96 34.54
C VAL A 424 6.73 -10.65 34.16
N LEU A 425 6.57 -11.89 34.64
CA LEU A 425 5.40 -12.74 34.40
C LEU A 425 4.54 -12.85 35.67
N ASP A 426 3.23 -12.65 35.53
CA ASP A 426 2.29 -12.99 36.57
C ASP A 426 2.18 -14.52 36.67
N LYS A 427 1.93 -15.05 37.89
CA LYS A 427 1.84 -16.49 38.11
C LYS A 427 0.48 -17.03 37.65
N THR A 428 -0.59 -16.46 38.17
CA THR A 428 -1.94 -17.05 38.08
C THR A 428 -2.63 -16.63 36.77
N GLY A 429 -3.00 -17.58 35.94
CA GLY A 429 -3.63 -17.35 34.65
C GLY A 429 -2.66 -16.84 33.54
N THR A 430 -1.33 -16.79 33.83
CA THR A 430 -0.28 -16.43 32.87
C THR A 430 0.75 -17.51 32.72
N VAL A 431 1.34 -17.97 33.86
CA VAL A 431 2.34 -19.06 33.91
C VAL A 431 1.68 -20.38 34.31
N THR A 432 0.64 -20.31 35.08
CA THR A 432 -0.15 -21.45 35.51
C THR A 432 -1.60 -21.31 35.10
N GLU A 433 -2.26 -22.42 34.79
CA GLU A 433 -3.73 -22.49 34.76
C GLU A 433 -4.28 -22.08 36.12
N GLY A 434 -5.34 -21.28 36.18
CA GLY A 434 -5.88 -20.69 37.40
C GLY A 434 -6.40 -21.71 38.38
#